data_072666fd81172ac771f94ca3ea13421d
#
_entry.id   072666fd81172ac771f94ca3ea13421d
#
_cell.length_a   1.000
_cell.length_b   1.000
_cell.length_c   1.000
_cell.angle_alpha   90.00
_cell.angle_beta   90.00
_cell.angle_gamma   90.00
#
_symmetry.space_group_name_H-M   'P 1'
#
loop_
_entity.id
_entity.type
_entity.pdbx_description
1 polymer ?
#
loop_
_entity_poly.entity_id
_entity_poly.type
_entity_poly.pdbx_seq_one_letter_code
_entity_poly.pdbx_strand_id
1 'polypeptide(L)'
;VNIPHKYKRIEGGTNGHYWAWIDSCIAGYDKANVESPFEGYAGPLTETVLMGNLILRSHNIREQVKHNDSIYGEREGFIYPGRNKTFLWDGANMRITNFERANQFIKRKYRDGWEDLKL
;
A
#
# COMPACT_ATOMS: atom_id res chain seq x y z
N VAL A 1 26.18 -4.29 15.72
CA VAL A 1 26.05 -5.15 14.53
C VAL A 1 26.49 -4.31 13.34
N ASN A 2 27.58 -4.70 12.68
CA ASN A 2 28.04 -4.01 11.48
C ASN A 2 27.30 -4.59 10.26
N ILE A 3 26.31 -3.86 9.73
CA ILE A 3 25.57 -4.27 8.54
C ILE A 3 26.35 -3.77 7.33
N PRO A 4 26.89 -4.65 6.48
CA PRO A 4 27.65 -4.22 5.31
C PRO A 4 26.76 -3.48 4.33
N HIS A 5 27.24 -2.35 3.81
CA HIS A 5 26.53 -1.60 2.78
C HIS A 5 26.54 -2.40 1.46
N LYS A 6 25.38 -2.90 1.05
CA LYS A 6 25.20 -3.63 -0.22
C LYS A 6 25.15 -2.73 -1.45
N TYR A 7 24.76 -1.50 -1.27
CA TYR A 7 24.51 -0.57 -2.36
C TYR A 7 25.43 0.63 -2.28
N LYS A 8 25.91 1.06 -3.44
CA LYS A 8 26.72 2.28 -3.56
C LYS A 8 25.88 3.48 -3.10
N ARG A 9 26.43 4.32 -2.28
CA ARG A 9 25.78 5.59 -1.93
C ARG A 9 26.02 6.61 -3.01
N ILE A 10 25.03 7.49 -3.22
CA ILE A 10 25.16 8.64 -4.13
C ILE A 10 26.28 9.54 -3.62
N GLU A 11 27.19 9.91 -4.50
CA GLU A 11 28.26 10.85 -4.21
C GLU A 11 27.70 12.26 -3.98
N GLY A 12 28.37 13.09 -3.19
CA GLY A 12 27.93 14.46 -2.91
C GLY A 12 27.25 14.67 -1.55
N GLY A 13 27.32 13.67 -0.65
CA GLY A 13 26.83 13.80 0.73
C GLY A 13 25.31 14.04 0.79
N THR A 14 24.89 14.91 1.71
CA THR A 14 23.45 15.17 1.98
C THR A 14 22.67 15.71 0.76
N ASN A 15 23.33 16.41 -0.13
CA ASN A 15 22.72 17.02 -1.32
C ASN A 15 22.89 16.16 -2.59
N GLY A 16 23.55 15.01 -2.49
CA GLY A 16 23.88 14.18 -3.65
C GLY A 16 22.68 13.81 -4.51
N HIS A 17 21.54 13.46 -3.89
CA HIS A 17 20.35 13.12 -4.66
C HIS A 17 19.69 14.30 -5.36
N TYR A 18 19.80 15.49 -4.83
CA TYR A 18 19.28 16.68 -5.52
C TYR A 18 20.10 16.96 -6.76
N TRP A 19 21.43 16.85 -6.68
CA TRP A 19 22.32 17.00 -7.83
C TRP A 19 22.09 15.91 -8.86
N ALA A 20 21.99 14.65 -8.44
CA ALA A 20 21.71 13.55 -9.35
C ALA A 20 20.39 13.73 -10.11
N TRP A 21 19.35 14.28 -9.44
CA TRP A 21 18.09 14.62 -10.09
C TRP A 21 18.26 15.76 -11.11
N ILE A 22 18.94 16.83 -10.73
CA ILE A 22 19.21 17.97 -11.63
C ILE A 22 20.01 17.52 -12.86
N ASP A 23 21.08 16.74 -12.65
CA ASP A 23 21.92 16.22 -13.73
C ASP A 23 21.12 15.32 -14.67
N SER A 24 20.21 14.51 -14.14
CA SER A 24 19.31 13.69 -14.93
C SER A 24 18.33 14.53 -15.76
N CYS A 25 17.82 15.62 -15.21
CA CYS A 25 16.97 16.56 -15.95
C CYS A 25 17.74 17.26 -17.09
N ILE A 26 18.98 17.65 -16.83
CA ILE A 26 19.86 18.29 -17.85
C ILE A 26 20.24 17.29 -18.94
N ALA A 27 20.52 16.03 -18.57
CA ALA A 27 20.91 14.99 -19.53
C ALA A 27 19.78 14.61 -20.50
N GLY A 28 18.53 14.83 -20.10
CA GLY A 28 17.33 14.44 -20.83
C GLY A 28 16.92 13.01 -20.59
N TYR A 29 15.70 12.66 -21.01
CA TYR A 29 15.02 11.39 -20.71
C TYR A 29 15.87 10.15 -21.06
N ASP A 30 16.44 10.12 -22.26
CA ASP A 30 17.18 8.95 -22.76
C ASP A 30 18.54 8.73 -22.09
N LYS A 31 19.07 9.73 -21.41
CA LYS A 31 20.38 9.71 -20.76
C LYS A 31 20.32 9.85 -19.26
N ALA A 32 19.12 10.00 -18.72
CA ALA A 32 18.92 10.13 -17.30
C ALA A 32 19.34 8.84 -16.58
N ASN A 33 20.21 8.96 -15.60
CA ASN A 33 20.62 7.86 -14.73
C ASN A 33 20.01 8.07 -13.35
N VAL A 34 18.78 7.63 -13.17
CA VAL A 34 18.05 7.74 -11.90
C VAL A 34 18.10 6.41 -11.15
N GLU A 35 18.71 6.41 -9.97
CA GLU A 35 18.85 5.20 -9.15
C GLU A 35 17.54 4.77 -8.47
N SER A 36 16.53 5.64 -8.43
CA SER A 36 15.23 5.39 -7.81
C SER A 36 14.08 5.66 -8.78
N PRO A 37 13.95 4.92 -9.89
CA PRO A 37 12.89 5.12 -10.85
C PRO A 37 11.52 4.75 -10.25
N PHE A 38 10.46 5.38 -10.72
CA PHE A 38 9.10 5.07 -10.27
C PHE A 38 8.71 3.63 -10.60
N GLU A 39 9.00 3.16 -11.80
CA GLU A 39 8.57 1.84 -12.28
C GLU A 39 9.29 0.69 -11.58
N GLY A 40 10.60 0.80 -11.45
CA GLY A 40 11.40 -0.31 -10.92
C GLY A 40 11.62 -0.28 -9.41
N TYR A 41 11.39 0.86 -8.76
CA TYR A 41 11.71 1.01 -7.33
C TYR A 41 10.61 1.71 -6.53
N ALA A 42 10.35 3.00 -6.78
CA ALA A 42 9.48 3.78 -5.90
C ALA A 42 8.02 3.33 -5.96
N GLY A 43 7.53 2.91 -7.12
CA GLY A 43 6.16 2.37 -7.27
C GLY A 43 5.96 1.09 -6.46
N PRO A 44 6.74 0.02 -6.71
CA PRO A 44 6.62 -1.23 -5.95
C PRO A 44 6.86 -1.06 -4.44
N LEU A 45 7.77 -0.18 -4.04
CA LEU A 45 7.99 0.13 -2.63
C LEU A 45 6.76 0.79 -2.01
N THR A 46 6.19 1.78 -2.68
CA THR A 46 4.97 2.49 -2.23
C THR A 46 3.80 1.52 -2.12
N GLU A 47 3.60 0.64 -3.11
CA GLU A 47 2.58 -0.40 -3.07
C GLU A 47 2.74 -1.30 -1.84
N THR A 48 3.96 -1.76 -1.57
CA THR A 48 4.28 -2.61 -0.40
C THR A 48 3.95 -1.90 0.91
N VAL A 49 4.31 -0.63 1.05
CA VAL A 49 4.02 0.17 2.25
C VAL A 49 2.51 0.39 2.42
N LEU A 50 1.81 0.71 1.34
CA LEU A 50 0.37 0.96 1.37
C LEU A 50 -0.44 -0.32 1.64
N MET A 51 0.04 -1.50 1.27
CA MET A 51 -0.57 -2.77 1.66
C MET A 51 -0.67 -2.93 3.18
N GLY A 52 0.30 -2.43 3.94
CA GLY A 52 0.22 -2.41 5.40
C GLY A 52 -1.00 -1.65 5.91
N ASN A 53 -1.30 -0.49 5.35
CA ASN A 53 -2.49 0.30 5.68
C ASN A 53 -3.78 -0.43 5.30
N LEU A 54 -3.79 -1.11 4.16
CA LEU A 54 -4.94 -1.90 3.70
C LEU A 54 -5.25 -3.03 4.68
N ILE A 55 -4.22 -3.73 5.17
CA ILE A 55 -4.35 -4.80 6.16
C ILE A 55 -4.90 -4.23 7.48
N LEU A 56 -4.34 -3.15 7.99
CA LEU A 56 -4.78 -2.52 9.24
C LEU A 56 -6.24 -2.05 9.19
N ARG A 57 -6.65 -1.46 8.07
CA ARG A 57 -8.05 -1.04 7.87
C ARG A 57 -8.99 -2.23 7.77
N SER A 58 -8.56 -3.28 7.09
CA SER A 58 -9.34 -4.53 6.95
C SER A 58 -9.53 -5.26 8.27
N HIS A 59 -8.57 -5.16 9.19
CA HIS A 59 -8.64 -5.72 10.54
C HIS A 59 -9.82 -5.16 11.36
N ASN A 60 -10.28 -3.95 11.06
CA ASN A 60 -11.38 -3.27 11.75
C ASN A 60 -12.75 -3.49 11.08
N ILE A 61 -12.81 -4.23 9.99
CA ILE A 61 -14.09 -4.62 9.39
C ILE A 61 -14.83 -5.51 10.37
N ARG A 62 -15.99 -5.05 10.81
CA ARG A 62 -16.86 -5.81 11.73
C ARG A 62 -18.12 -6.31 11.02
N GLU A 63 -18.63 -7.42 11.48
CA GLU A 63 -19.87 -8.01 11.03
C GLU A 63 -20.72 -8.37 12.23
N GLN A 64 -21.97 -7.96 12.21
CA GLN A 64 -22.93 -8.29 13.27
C GLN A 64 -23.37 -9.72 13.08
N VAL A 65 -23.30 -10.48 14.13
CA VAL A 65 -23.73 -11.89 14.17
C VAL A 65 -24.64 -12.12 15.35
N LYS A 66 -25.58 -13.03 15.18
CA LYS A 66 -26.42 -13.51 16.26
C LYS A 66 -25.81 -14.79 16.84
N HIS A 67 -25.55 -14.78 18.11
CA HIS A 67 -25.13 -15.95 18.87
C HIS A 67 -26.32 -16.51 19.65
N ASN A 68 -26.54 -17.79 19.51
CA ASN A 68 -27.53 -18.50 20.37
C ASN A 68 -26.77 -19.10 21.54
N ASP A 69 -26.88 -18.43 22.68
CA ASP A 69 -26.28 -18.90 23.91
C ASP A 69 -27.28 -19.82 24.62
N SER A 70 -26.84 -21.01 25.04
CA SER A 70 -27.69 -22.02 25.70
C SER A 70 -28.26 -21.58 27.06
N ILE A 71 -27.62 -20.59 27.69
CA ILE A 71 -28.01 -20.08 29.02
C ILE A 71 -28.80 -18.78 28.92
N TYR A 72 -28.41 -17.89 27.99
CA TYR A 72 -28.92 -16.52 27.92
C TYR A 72 -29.75 -16.22 26.67
N GLY A 73 -29.97 -17.22 25.81
CA GLY A 73 -30.73 -17.07 24.56
C GLY A 73 -29.98 -16.34 23.45
N GLU A 74 -30.72 -15.76 22.52
CA GLU A 74 -30.15 -15.04 21.36
C GLU A 74 -29.50 -13.74 21.79
N ARG A 75 -28.23 -13.57 21.45
CA ARG A 75 -27.44 -12.35 21.69
C ARG A 75 -26.86 -11.83 20.41
N GLU A 76 -26.83 -10.53 20.26
CA GLU A 76 -26.11 -9.87 19.19
C GLU A 76 -24.65 -9.67 19.58
N GLY A 77 -23.77 -9.98 18.65
CA GLY A 77 -22.33 -9.82 18.81
C GLY A 77 -21.69 -9.33 17.52
N PHE A 78 -20.37 -9.14 17.57
CA PHE A 78 -19.60 -8.76 16.39
C PHE A 78 -18.44 -9.73 16.19
N ILE A 79 -18.22 -10.12 14.94
CA ILE A 79 -17.01 -10.78 14.50
C ILE A 79 -16.19 -9.82 13.62
N TYR A 80 -14.91 -10.11 13.50
CA TYR A 80 -13.97 -9.34 12.71
C TYR A 80 -13.33 -10.25 11.66
N PRO A 81 -13.99 -10.44 10.50
CA PRO A 81 -13.55 -11.43 9.50
C PRO A 81 -12.23 -11.10 8.82
N GLY A 82 -11.71 -9.88 8.96
CA GLY A 82 -10.39 -9.47 8.48
C GLY A 82 -9.24 -9.80 9.44
N ARG A 83 -9.54 -10.27 10.67
CA ARG A 83 -8.51 -10.63 11.66
C ARG A 83 -8.01 -12.04 11.40
N ASN A 84 -6.70 -12.25 11.65
CA ASN A 84 -6.04 -13.57 11.50
C ASN A 84 -6.24 -14.20 10.10
N LYS A 85 -6.37 -13.35 9.08
CA LYS A 85 -6.57 -13.78 7.69
C LYS A 85 -5.37 -13.36 6.85
N THR A 86 -4.80 -14.32 6.11
CA THR A 86 -3.82 -14.02 5.08
C THR A 86 -4.56 -13.43 3.87
N PHE A 87 -4.17 -12.23 3.43
CA PHE A 87 -4.71 -11.62 2.24
C PHE A 87 -3.87 -12.01 1.02
N LEU A 88 -4.54 -12.33 -0.08
CA LEU A 88 -3.91 -12.62 -1.36
C LEU A 88 -4.05 -11.40 -2.25
N TRP A 89 -2.93 -10.74 -2.53
CA TRP A 89 -2.86 -9.54 -3.33
C TRP A 89 -2.62 -9.86 -4.81
N ASP A 90 -3.42 -9.27 -5.66
CA ASP A 90 -3.27 -9.27 -7.11
C ASP A 90 -2.82 -7.87 -7.54
N GLY A 91 -1.51 -7.68 -7.69
CA GLY A 91 -0.92 -6.39 -8.02
C GLY A 91 -1.33 -5.88 -9.40
N ALA A 92 -1.49 -6.77 -10.37
CA ALA A 92 -1.87 -6.39 -11.73
C ALA A 92 -3.27 -5.76 -11.79
N ASN A 93 -4.19 -6.25 -10.97
CA ASN A 93 -5.56 -5.76 -10.89
C ASN A 93 -5.81 -4.88 -9.66
N MET A 94 -4.78 -4.62 -8.86
CA MET A 94 -4.85 -3.80 -7.65
C MET A 94 -6.02 -4.20 -6.74
N ARG A 95 -6.06 -5.49 -6.33
CA ARG A 95 -7.14 -6.00 -5.49
C ARG A 95 -6.72 -7.17 -4.60
N ILE A 96 -7.44 -7.36 -3.50
CA ILE A 96 -7.39 -8.57 -2.68
C ILE A 96 -8.38 -9.57 -3.26
N THR A 97 -7.91 -10.78 -3.60
CA THR A 97 -8.72 -11.80 -4.28
C THR A 97 -9.55 -12.66 -3.33
N ASN A 98 -9.12 -12.83 -2.09
CA ASN A 98 -9.74 -13.72 -1.12
C ASN A 98 -10.54 -13.00 -0.02
N PHE A 99 -10.70 -11.67 -0.09
CA PHE A 99 -11.49 -10.90 0.85
C PHE A 99 -12.00 -9.60 0.21
N GLU A 100 -13.11 -9.69 -0.52
CA GLU A 100 -13.66 -8.58 -1.31
C GLU A 100 -13.94 -7.33 -0.49
N ARG A 101 -14.39 -7.48 0.76
CA ARG A 101 -14.69 -6.34 1.64
C ARG A 101 -13.49 -5.44 1.95
N ALA A 102 -12.27 -5.95 1.81
CA ALA A 102 -11.06 -5.15 1.97
C ALA A 102 -10.85 -4.19 0.78
N ASN A 103 -11.37 -4.51 -0.40
CA ASN A 103 -11.16 -3.74 -1.61
C ASN A 103 -11.77 -2.33 -1.56
N GLN A 104 -12.71 -2.09 -0.65
CA GLN A 104 -13.24 -0.74 -0.38
C GLN A 104 -12.17 0.27 0.08
N PHE A 105 -11.02 -0.21 0.57
CA PHE A 105 -9.94 0.64 1.06
C PHE A 105 -8.85 0.91 0.04
N ILE A 106 -8.92 0.29 -1.14
CA ILE A 106 -7.91 0.44 -2.20
C ILE A 106 -8.04 1.80 -2.86
N LYS A 107 -9.27 2.20 -3.19
CA LYS A 107 -9.53 3.50 -3.80
C LYS A 107 -10.11 4.47 -2.77
N ARG A 108 -9.61 5.67 -2.78
CA ARG A 108 -10.18 6.75 -2.00
C ARG A 108 -11.53 7.16 -2.62
N LYS A 109 -12.55 7.31 -1.79
CA LYS A 109 -13.78 7.97 -2.23
C LYS A 109 -13.48 9.47 -2.33
N TYR A 110 -13.58 9.99 -3.53
CA TYR A 110 -13.47 11.44 -3.77
C TYR A 110 -14.78 12.13 -3.39
N ARG A 111 -14.72 13.41 -3.12
CA ARG A 111 -15.90 14.25 -2.95
C ARG A 111 -16.61 14.43 -4.30
N ASP A 112 -17.90 14.74 -4.26
CA ASP A 112 -18.72 14.91 -5.45
C ASP A 112 -18.10 15.95 -6.41
N GLY A 113 -18.04 15.62 -7.68
CA GLY A 113 -17.42 16.43 -8.73
C GLY A 113 -15.89 16.26 -8.88
N TRP A 114 -15.27 15.36 -8.12
CA TRP A 114 -13.83 15.08 -8.21
C TRP A 114 -13.54 13.61 -8.55
N GLU A 115 -14.57 12.81 -8.87
CA GLU A 115 -14.45 11.38 -9.13
C GLU A 115 -13.74 11.06 -10.45
N ASP A 116 -13.84 11.97 -11.43
CA ASP A 116 -13.41 11.74 -12.82
C ASP A 116 -12.07 12.39 -13.18
N LEU A 117 -11.26 12.75 -12.20
CA LEU A 117 -9.87 13.09 -12.50
C LEU A 117 -9.15 11.82 -12.97
N LYS A 118 -9.32 11.53 -14.27
CA LYS A 118 -8.49 10.57 -14.98
C LYS A 118 -7.09 11.19 -15.07
N LEU A 119 -6.24 10.81 -14.15
CA LEU A 119 -4.79 11.02 -14.24
C LEU A 119 -4.21 9.98 -15.19
#